data_e151170b12e8ed0471fefb737167e52c
#
_entry.id   e151170b12e8ed0471fefb737167e52c
#
_cell.length_a   1.000
_cell.length_b   1.000
_cell.length_c   1.000
_cell.angle_alpha   90.00
_cell.angle_beta   90.00
_cell.angle_gamma   90.00
#
_symmetry.space_group_name_H-M   'P 1'
#
loop_
_entity.id
_entity.type
_entity.pdbx_description
1 polymer ?
#
loop_
_entity_poly.entity_id
_entity_poly.type
_entity_poly.pdbx_seq_one_letter_code
_entity_poly.pdbx_strand_id
1 'polypeptide(L)'
;ILSLPLAFDSISYNPIEDSKYAYDICFVGGWANNGLNEKRAIMIEHFMEIKKLNLKCGIFINKDISVQNEANVLYNSNIAINIHDAYTRTVGCNYNERTFKSLGLTGFLISDKHTLLEKDFPNLPMAATAKDMSELIVQHMDQDLTEIKEKNRLDILQNHTYINRVEKFISL
;
A
#
# COMPACT_ATOMS: atom_id res chain seq x y z
N ILE A 1 7.12 26.20 -8.53
CA ILE A 1 5.97 25.48 -7.96
C ILE A 1 6.53 24.30 -7.17
N LEU A 2 6.26 24.27 -5.85
CA LEU A 2 6.60 23.15 -4.99
C LEU A 2 5.51 22.09 -5.07
N SER A 3 5.85 20.86 -5.42
CA SER A 3 4.95 19.71 -5.29
C SER A 3 5.24 19.01 -3.96
N LEU A 4 4.22 18.87 -3.12
CA LEU A 4 4.28 18.09 -1.90
C LEU A 4 3.40 16.85 -2.08
N PRO A 5 3.98 15.65 -2.24
CA PRO A 5 3.20 14.42 -2.35
C PRO A 5 2.53 14.08 -1.01
N LEU A 6 1.54 13.20 -1.04
CA LEU A 6 0.97 12.56 0.16
C LEU A 6 2.09 11.92 1.00
N ALA A 7 1.78 11.60 2.24
CA ALA A 7 2.77 11.08 3.18
C ALA A 7 2.12 10.13 4.21
N PHE A 8 2.93 9.57 5.09
CA PHE A 8 2.49 8.76 6.22
C PHE A 8 2.12 9.64 7.41
N ASP A 9 0.98 9.38 8.03
CA ASP A 9 0.60 9.97 9.31
C ASP A 9 1.23 9.18 10.47
N SER A 10 2.44 9.57 10.86
CA SER A 10 3.19 8.94 11.94
C SER A 10 2.68 9.29 13.35
N ILE A 11 1.70 10.18 13.46
CA ILE A 11 1.13 10.59 14.76
C ILE A 11 -0.09 9.72 15.09
N SER A 12 -0.99 9.52 14.13
CA SER A 12 -2.26 8.83 14.38
C SER A 12 -2.15 7.31 14.31
N TYR A 13 -1.16 6.76 13.58
CA TYR A 13 -0.99 5.32 13.41
C TYR A 13 -0.05 4.74 14.46
N ASN A 14 -0.61 4.11 15.49
CA ASN A 14 0.11 3.48 16.60
C ASN A 14 -0.26 1.98 16.68
N PRO A 15 0.34 1.13 15.84
CA PRO A 15 -0.01 -0.29 15.79
C PRO A 15 0.45 -1.05 17.04
N ILE A 16 -0.26 -2.14 17.34
CA ILE A 16 0.15 -3.13 18.33
C ILE A 16 0.32 -4.50 17.66
N GLU A 17 1.22 -5.31 18.19
CA GLU A 17 1.31 -6.71 17.78
C GLU A 17 0.08 -7.47 18.29
N ASP A 18 -0.66 -8.08 17.35
CA ASP A 18 -1.86 -8.85 17.64
C ASP A 18 -2.10 -9.89 16.53
N SER A 19 -1.96 -11.16 16.88
CA SER A 19 -2.12 -12.28 15.96
C SER A 19 -3.51 -12.36 15.31
N LYS A 20 -4.51 -11.73 15.90
CA LYS A 20 -5.85 -11.60 15.31
C LYS A 20 -5.81 -10.92 13.92
N TYR A 21 -4.89 -9.98 13.76
CA TYR A 21 -4.69 -9.22 12.52
C TYR A 21 -3.57 -9.77 11.63
N ALA A 22 -2.99 -10.93 11.98
CA ALA A 22 -1.97 -11.58 11.17
C ALA A 22 -2.60 -12.18 9.90
N TYR A 23 -2.47 -11.46 8.78
CA TYR A 23 -2.87 -11.91 7.45
C TYR A 23 -1.65 -12.15 6.57
N ASP A 24 -1.77 -13.10 5.63
CA ASP A 24 -0.75 -13.27 4.60
C ASP A 24 -0.71 -12.06 3.70
N ILE A 25 -1.90 -11.56 3.34
CA ILE A 25 -2.08 -10.38 2.48
C ILE A 25 -3.11 -9.45 3.10
N CYS A 26 -2.85 -8.14 3.05
CA CYS A 26 -3.83 -7.14 3.45
C CYS A 26 -4.08 -6.08 2.38
N PHE A 27 -5.30 -5.57 2.38
CA PHE A 27 -5.73 -4.40 1.64
C PHE A 27 -6.75 -3.62 2.46
N VAL A 28 -6.49 -2.34 2.69
CA VAL A 28 -7.46 -1.42 3.30
C VAL A 28 -7.68 -0.25 2.36
N GLY A 29 -8.91 -0.01 1.96
CA GLY A 29 -9.21 1.11 1.06
C GLY A 29 -10.61 1.07 0.49
N GLY A 30 -10.87 1.94 -0.47
CA GLY A 30 -12.16 2.05 -1.12
C GLY A 30 -12.09 1.92 -2.63
N TRP A 31 -13.24 1.67 -3.22
CA TRP A 31 -13.50 1.94 -4.61
C TRP A 31 -14.59 3.00 -4.73
N ALA A 32 -14.29 4.12 -5.34
CA ALA A 32 -15.35 5.03 -5.77
C ALA A 32 -15.96 4.47 -7.06
N ASN A 33 -17.27 4.41 -7.12
CA ASN A 33 -17.97 3.97 -8.32
C ASN A 33 -18.34 5.20 -9.17
N ASN A 34 -17.36 6.01 -9.51
CA ASN A 34 -17.52 7.04 -10.52
C ASN A 34 -17.04 6.47 -11.86
N GLY A 35 -17.80 6.66 -12.93
CA GLY A 35 -17.56 6.03 -14.23
C GLY A 35 -16.23 6.37 -14.91
N LEU A 36 -15.37 7.17 -14.29
CA LEU A 36 -14.09 7.60 -14.86
C LEU A 36 -12.89 6.81 -14.33
N ASN A 37 -13.00 6.16 -13.17
CA ASN A 37 -11.82 5.56 -12.55
C ASN A 37 -11.71 4.04 -12.65
N GLU A 38 -12.79 3.36 -13.07
CA GLU A 38 -12.86 1.90 -13.23
C GLU A 38 -12.33 1.09 -12.02
N LYS A 39 -12.16 1.75 -10.88
CA LYS A 39 -11.48 1.20 -9.69
C LYS A 39 -12.06 -0.14 -9.25
N ARG A 40 -13.38 -0.25 -9.28
CA ARG A 40 -14.09 -1.46 -8.86
C ARG A 40 -13.78 -2.65 -9.77
N ALA A 41 -13.83 -2.47 -11.08
CA ALA A 41 -13.54 -3.53 -12.05
C ALA A 41 -12.09 -4.01 -11.92
N ILE A 42 -11.14 -3.06 -11.85
CA ILE A 42 -9.72 -3.34 -11.67
C ILE A 42 -9.48 -4.13 -10.36
N MET A 43 -10.07 -3.71 -9.25
CA MET A 43 -9.91 -4.39 -7.96
C MET A 43 -10.50 -5.80 -7.97
N ILE A 44 -11.68 -5.99 -8.58
CA ILE A 44 -12.30 -7.31 -8.68
C ILE A 44 -11.38 -8.27 -9.44
N GLU A 45 -10.81 -7.85 -10.56
CA GLU A 45 -9.88 -8.66 -11.34
C GLU A 45 -8.70 -9.12 -10.48
N HIS A 46 -8.03 -8.19 -9.78
CA HIS A 46 -6.90 -8.52 -8.92
C HIS A 46 -7.29 -9.45 -7.76
N PHE A 47 -8.39 -9.17 -7.07
CA PHE A 47 -8.82 -10.02 -5.96
C PHE A 47 -9.30 -11.41 -6.39
N MET A 48 -9.81 -11.57 -7.61
CA MET A 48 -10.14 -12.89 -8.16
C MET A 48 -8.89 -13.72 -8.42
N GLU A 49 -7.79 -13.12 -8.90
CA GLU A 49 -6.51 -13.82 -9.04
C GLU A 49 -5.91 -14.17 -7.67
N ILE A 50 -5.89 -13.24 -6.73
CA ILE A 50 -5.38 -13.48 -5.37
C ILE A 50 -6.17 -14.57 -4.66
N LYS A 51 -7.50 -14.62 -4.83
CA LYS A 51 -8.35 -15.67 -4.23
C LYS A 51 -7.92 -17.09 -4.61
N LYS A 52 -7.36 -17.29 -5.81
CA LYS A 52 -6.87 -18.61 -6.26
C LYS A 52 -5.70 -19.12 -5.44
N LEU A 53 -4.98 -18.25 -4.73
CA LEU A 53 -3.81 -18.61 -3.94
C LEU A 53 -4.17 -19.25 -2.60
N ASN A 54 -5.44 -19.22 -2.19
CA ASN A 54 -5.94 -19.79 -0.93
C ASN A 54 -5.20 -19.27 0.34
N LEU A 55 -4.80 -18.00 0.32
CA LEU A 55 -4.11 -17.32 1.43
C LEU A 55 -5.10 -16.69 2.41
N LYS A 56 -4.65 -16.45 3.66
CA LYS A 56 -5.40 -15.71 4.67
C LYS A 56 -5.38 -14.22 4.33
N CYS A 57 -6.46 -13.70 3.75
CA CYS A 57 -6.55 -12.33 3.26
C CYS A 57 -7.35 -11.42 4.20
N GLY A 58 -6.77 -10.28 4.59
CA GLY A 58 -7.46 -9.17 5.27
C GLY A 58 -7.84 -8.08 4.28
N ILE A 59 -9.00 -8.19 3.63
CA ILE A 59 -9.45 -7.25 2.60
C ILE A 59 -10.61 -6.41 3.13
N PHE A 60 -10.38 -5.11 3.35
CA PHE A 60 -11.32 -4.16 3.90
C PHE A 60 -11.63 -3.08 2.86
N ILE A 61 -12.77 -3.23 2.17
CA ILE A 61 -13.19 -2.35 1.08
C ILE A 61 -14.41 -1.56 1.52
N ASN A 62 -14.32 -0.22 1.45
CA ASN A 62 -15.39 0.69 1.87
C ASN A 62 -15.93 0.35 3.28
N LYS A 63 -15.06 -0.13 4.16
CA LYS A 63 -15.39 -0.42 5.54
C LYS A 63 -15.08 0.78 6.41
N ASP A 64 -15.97 1.06 7.33
CA ASP A 64 -15.72 1.98 8.44
C ASP A 64 -14.78 1.28 9.43
N ILE A 65 -13.50 1.35 9.15
CA ILE A 65 -12.45 0.81 9.99
C ILE A 65 -11.77 1.96 10.75
N SER A 66 -11.67 1.83 12.07
CA SER A 66 -10.97 2.84 12.85
C SER A 66 -9.49 2.92 12.49
N VAL A 67 -8.87 4.10 12.67
CA VAL A 67 -7.42 4.30 12.43
C VAL A 67 -6.58 3.24 13.17
N GLN A 68 -6.94 2.93 14.41
CA GLN A 68 -6.24 1.89 15.20
C GLN A 68 -6.37 0.50 14.56
N ASN A 69 -7.55 0.12 14.11
CA ASN A 69 -7.73 -1.19 13.48
C ASN A 69 -7.05 -1.24 12.10
N GLU A 70 -7.07 -0.16 11.32
CA GLU A 70 -6.30 -0.06 10.07
C GLU A 70 -4.80 -0.23 10.35
N ALA A 71 -4.27 0.47 11.37
CA ALA A 71 -2.89 0.35 11.78
C ALA A 71 -2.53 -1.11 12.14
N ASN A 72 -3.37 -1.76 12.95
CA ASN A 72 -3.13 -3.14 13.37
C ASN A 72 -3.19 -4.14 12.19
N VAL A 73 -4.15 -3.99 11.27
CA VAL A 73 -4.25 -4.83 10.07
C VAL A 73 -3.00 -4.69 9.22
N LEU A 74 -2.59 -3.47 8.92
CA LEU A 74 -1.42 -3.23 8.08
C LEU A 74 -0.13 -3.72 8.76
N TYR A 75 0.06 -3.42 10.06
CA TYR A 75 1.29 -3.76 10.78
C TYR A 75 1.51 -5.27 10.94
N ASN A 76 0.45 -6.02 11.25
CA ASN A 76 0.54 -7.45 11.52
C ASN A 76 0.45 -8.34 10.27
N SER A 77 0.22 -7.76 9.10
CA SER A 77 0.15 -8.51 7.84
C SER A 77 1.54 -8.75 7.23
N ASN A 78 1.65 -9.84 6.46
CA ASN A 78 2.91 -10.15 5.81
C ASN A 78 3.17 -9.25 4.59
N ILE A 79 2.21 -9.15 3.69
CA ILE A 79 2.30 -8.37 2.45
C ILE A 79 1.09 -7.43 2.36
N ALA A 80 1.31 -6.14 2.13
CA ALA A 80 0.28 -5.21 1.72
C ALA A 80 0.19 -5.15 0.20
N ILE A 81 -1.02 -4.94 -0.32
CA ILE A 81 -1.21 -4.72 -1.76
C ILE A 81 -1.80 -3.34 -2.03
N ASN A 82 -1.38 -2.74 -3.13
CA ASN A 82 -1.90 -1.47 -3.61
C ASN A 82 -2.40 -1.59 -5.04
N ILE A 83 -3.57 -1.01 -5.29
CA ILE A 83 -4.22 -1.00 -6.60
C ILE A 83 -4.69 0.43 -6.87
N HIS A 84 -4.22 1.04 -7.93
CA HIS A 84 -4.63 2.35 -8.39
C HIS A 84 -5.88 2.26 -9.29
N ASP A 85 -6.57 3.38 -9.46
CA ASP A 85 -7.65 3.49 -10.45
C ASP A 85 -7.09 3.78 -11.85
N ALA A 86 -7.93 3.64 -12.87
CA ALA A 86 -7.54 3.84 -14.26
C ALA A 86 -7.04 5.26 -14.53
N TYR A 87 -7.65 6.27 -13.92
CA TYR A 87 -7.25 7.66 -14.08
C TYR A 87 -5.83 7.89 -13.54
N THR A 88 -5.56 7.45 -12.33
CA THR A 88 -4.24 7.58 -11.68
C THR A 88 -3.15 6.86 -12.46
N ARG A 89 -3.45 5.66 -12.98
CA ARG A 89 -2.53 4.90 -13.85
C ARG A 89 -2.21 5.63 -15.15
N THR A 90 -3.22 6.27 -15.76
CA THR A 90 -3.08 6.94 -17.06
C THR A 90 -2.35 8.27 -16.93
N VAL A 91 -2.74 9.10 -15.95
CA VAL A 91 -2.17 10.43 -15.76
C VAL A 91 -0.80 10.38 -15.11
N GLY A 92 -0.56 9.42 -14.20
CA GLY A 92 0.76 9.18 -13.59
C GLY A 92 1.32 10.33 -12.76
N CYS A 93 0.50 11.33 -12.38
CA CYS A 93 0.97 12.54 -11.70
C CYS A 93 0.95 12.43 -10.17
N ASN A 94 0.33 11.41 -9.61
CA ASN A 94 0.24 11.19 -8.17
C ASN A 94 -0.06 9.70 -7.89
N TYR A 95 0.34 9.20 -6.73
CA TYR A 95 -0.02 7.90 -6.21
C TYR A 95 -0.67 8.06 -4.82
N ASN A 96 -1.41 7.06 -4.37
CA ASN A 96 -2.26 7.18 -3.21
C ASN A 96 -1.50 7.10 -1.88
N GLU A 97 -2.12 7.64 -0.81
CA GLU A 97 -1.59 7.61 0.56
C GLU A 97 -1.36 6.18 1.07
N ARG A 98 -2.09 5.19 0.56
CA ARG A 98 -1.93 3.77 0.92
C ARG A 98 -0.49 3.29 0.72
N THR A 99 0.22 3.80 -0.29
CA THR A 99 1.63 3.49 -0.51
C THR A 99 2.45 3.76 0.76
N PHE A 100 2.31 4.94 1.33
CA PHE A 100 3.05 5.34 2.52
C PHE A 100 2.59 4.59 3.77
N LYS A 101 1.28 4.41 3.95
CA LYS A 101 0.72 3.63 5.07
C LYS A 101 1.19 2.18 5.03
N SER A 102 1.16 1.55 3.88
CA SER A 102 1.60 0.16 3.72
C SER A 102 3.10 -0.01 3.97
N LEU A 103 3.93 0.85 3.39
CA LEU A 103 5.39 0.79 3.63
C LEU A 103 5.76 1.18 5.05
N GLY A 104 5.07 2.14 5.67
CA GLY A 104 5.32 2.58 7.05
C GLY A 104 4.85 1.58 8.12
N LEU A 105 3.84 0.77 7.83
CA LEU A 105 3.25 -0.18 8.79
C LEU A 105 3.60 -1.64 8.46
N THR A 106 3.19 -2.15 7.31
CA THR A 106 3.53 -3.51 6.87
C THR A 106 5.03 -3.63 6.58
N GLY A 107 5.60 -2.60 6.02
CA GLY A 107 6.99 -2.58 5.57
C GLY A 107 7.23 -3.25 4.23
N PHE A 108 6.27 -4.01 3.71
CA PHE A 108 6.36 -4.64 2.40
C PHE A 108 5.07 -4.47 1.60
N LEU A 109 5.20 -3.94 0.40
CA LEU A 109 4.10 -3.59 -0.48
C LEU A 109 4.33 -4.17 -1.87
N ILE A 110 3.31 -4.78 -2.46
CA ILE A 110 3.24 -5.08 -3.89
C ILE A 110 2.18 -4.15 -4.50
N SER A 111 2.55 -3.37 -5.49
CA SER A 111 1.66 -2.42 -6.16
C SER A 111 1.37 -2.83 -7.59
N ASP A 112 0.26 -2.39 -8.13
CA ASP A 112 0.10 -2.33 -9.57
C ASP A 112 1.05 -1.28 -10.18
N LYS A 113 1.38 -1.46 -11.46
CA LYS A 113 2.36 -0.60 -12.13
C LYS A 113 1.89 0.85 -12.21
N HIS A 114 2.77 1.77 -11.76
CA HIS A 114 2.52 3.20 -11.78
C HIS A 114 3.83 3.95 -12.01
N THR A 115 3.92 4.75 -13.06
CA THR A 115 5.17 5.37 -13.54
C THR A 115 5.88 6.24 -12.49
N LEU A 116 5.13 7.08 -11.76
CA LEU A 116 5.73 7.94 -10.74
C LEU A 116 6.20 7.11 -9.53
N LEU A 117 5.42 6.08 -9.15
CA LEU A 117 5.78 5.19 -8.06
C LEU A 117 7.05 4.39 -8.38
N GLU A 118 7.19 3.91 -9.62
CA GLU A 118 8.38 3.22 -10.11
C GLU A 118 9.64 4.12 -10.05
N LYS A 119 9.47 5.42 -10.30
CA LYS A 119 10.55 6.41 -10.20
C LYS A 119 10.97 6.67 -8.75
N ASP A 120 9.98 6.86 -7.86
CA ASP A 120 10.23 7.27 -6.48
C ASP A 120 10.59 6.07 -5.57
N PHE A 121 10.13 4.87 -5.92
CA PHE A 121 10.39 3.60 -5.21
C PHE A 121 10.85 2.51 -6.20
N PRO A 122 12.05 2.60 -6.78
CA PRO A 122 12.50 1.72 -7.86
C PRO A 122 12.65 0.25 -7.47
N ASN A 123 12.74 -0.05 -6.19
CA ASN A 123 12.87 -1.42 -5.67
C ASN A 123 11.53 -2.03 -5.23
N LEU A 124 10.42 -1.29 -5.40
CA LEU A 124 9.11 -1.79 -5.04
C LEU A 124 8.61 -2.82 -6.08
N PRO A 125 8.18 -4.02 -5.66
CA PRO A 125 7.57 -4.98 -6.59
C PRO A 125 6.31 -4.41 -7.23
N MET A 126 6.26 -4.37 -8.56
CA MET A 126 5.12 -3.83 -9.31
C MET A 126 4.62 -4.79 -10.36
N ALA A 127 3.31 -4.97 -10.37
CA ALA A 127 2.58 -5.84 -11.27
C ALA A 127 1.96 -5.07 -12.44
N ALA A 128 2.17 -5.50 -13.66
CA ALA A 128 1.50 -4.93 -14.83
C ALA A 128 0.05 -5.42 -14.97
N THR A 129 -0.22 -6.65 -14.53
CA THR A 129 -1.53 -7.32 -14.59
C THR A 129 -1.92 -7.91 -13.25
N ALA A 130 -3.19 -8.31 -13.10
CA ALA A 130 -3.67 -9.04 -11.93
C ALA A 130 -2.94 -10.38 -11.75
N LYS A 131 -2.58 -11.05 -12.86
CA LYS A 131 -1.82 -12.29 -12.85
C LYS A 131 -0.39 -12.07 -12.35
N ASP A 132 0.29 -11.04 -12.84
CA ASP A 132 1.64 -10.70 -12.36
C ASP A 132 1.64 -10.40 -10.87
N MET A 133 0.58 -9.73 -10.35
CA MET A 133 0.44 -9.48 -8.92
C MET A 133 0.36 -10.78 -8.12
N SER A 134 -0.43 -11.74 -8.57
CA SER A 134 -0.52 -13.05 -7.92
C SER A 134 0.81 -13.82 -7.96
N GLU A 135 1.55 -13.75 -9.05
CA GLU A 135 2.88 -14.36 -9.20
C GLU A 135 3.91 -13.70 -8.27
N LEU A 136 3.92 -12.37 -8.17
CA LEU A 136 4.77 -11.64 -7.23
C LEU A 136 4.45 -11.98 -5.77
N ILE A 137 3.17 -12.14 -5.44
CA ILE A 137 2.76 -12.57 -4.10
C ILE A 137 3.37 -13.94 -3.77
N VAL A 138 3.19 -14.92 -4.64
CA VAL A 138 3.74 -16.29 -4.45
C VAL A 138 5.26 -16.22 -4.30
N GLN A 139 5.93 -15.46 -5.15
CA GLN A 139 7.39 -15.30 -5.12
C GLN A 139 7.91 -14.80 -3.76
N HIS A 140 7.15 -13.91 -3.09
CA HIS A 140 7.61 -13.30 -1.84
C HIS A 140 7.04 -13.94 -0.57
N MET A 141 6.03 -14.82 -0.69
CA MET A 141 5.45 -15.48 0.48
C MET A 141 6.43 -16.41 1.21
N ASP A 142 7.34 -17.04 0.49
CA ASP A 142 8.30 -17.99 1.03
C ASP A 142 9.65 -17.32 1.42
N GLN A 143 9.75 -16.00 1.28
CA GLN A 143 10.96 -15.25 1.61
C GLN A 143 10.92 -14.69 3.03
N ASP A 144 12.08 -14.62 3.68
CA ASP A 144 12.23 -13.79 4.88
C ASP A 144 12.27 -12.31 4.49
N LEU A 145 11.19 -11.61 4.79
CA LEU A 145 11.02 -10.19 4.48
C LEU A 145 11.42 -9.27 5.64
N THR A 146 11.95 -9.79 6.74
CA THR A 146 12.19 -9.03 7.98
C THR A 146 13.07 -7.81 7.75
N GLU A 147 14.23 -8.00 7.13
CA GLU A 147 15.20 -6.92 6.88
C GLU A 147 14.62 -5.83 5.95
N ILE A 148 13.98 -6.23 4.86
CA ILE A 148 13.40 -5.26 3.91
C ILE A 148 12.22 -4.50 4.52
N LYS A 149 11.43 -5.15 5.37
CA LYS A 149 10.33 -4.52 6.10
C LYS A 149 10.84 -3.45 7.06
N GLU A 150 11.85 -3.74 7.85
CA GLU A 150 12.45 -2.77 8.77
C GLU A 150 13.06 -1.59 8.02
N LYS A 151 13.80 -1.85 6.96
CA LYS A 151 14.39 -0.81 6.10
C LYS A 151 13.33 0.12 5.54
N ASN A 152 12.26 -0.42 4.98
CA ASN A 152 11.19 0.37 4.37
C ASN A 152 10.43 1.19 5.43
N ARG A 153 10.14 0.60 6.60
CA ARG A 153 9.50 1.33 7.72
C ARG A 153 10.36 2.51 8.17
N LEU A 154 11.66 2.31 8.33
CA LEU A 154 12.60 3.36 8.71
C LEU A 154 12.66 4.46 7.66
N ASP A 155 12.74 4.11 6.38
CA ASP A 155 12.76 5.09 5.29
C ASP A 155 11.49 5.96 5.28
N ILE A 156 10.31 5.34 5.41
CA ILE A 156 9.05 6.09 5.49
C ILE A 156 9.01 7.02 6.70
N LEU A 157 9.44 6.55 7.87
CA LEU A 157 9.43 7.37 9.09
C LEU A 157 10.42 8.53 9.01
N GLN A 158 11.56 8.36 8.37
CA GLN A 158 12.59 9.37 8.27
C GLN A 158 12.31 10.40 7.17
N ASN A 159 11.71 9.98 6.04
CA ASN A 159 11.69 10.78 4.82
C ASN A 159 10.30 11.08 4.26
N HIS A 160 9.27 10.33 4.68
CA HIS A 160 7.97 10.35 4.02
C HIS A 160 6.77 10.52 4.96
N THR A 161 6.95 11.23 6.08
CA THR A 161 5.85 11.60 6.98
C THR A 161 5.25 12.97 6.64
N TYR A 162 4.05 13.24 7.12
CA TYR A 162 3.48 14.59 7.03
C TYR A 162 4.32 15.61 7.79
N ILE A 163 5.04 15.22 8.84
CA ILE A 163 6.01 16.10 9.55
C ILE A 163 7.09 16.55 8.57
N ASN A 164 7.71 15.62 7.82
CA ASN A 164 8.72 15.99 6.82
C ASN A 164 8.18 16.90 5.72
N ARG A 165 6.89 16.78 5.36
CA ARG A 165 6.27 17.69 4.38
C ARG A 165 6.11 19.09 4.93
N VAL A 166 5.71 19.23 6.22
CA VAL A 166 5.58 20.52 6.93
C VAL A 166 6.96 21.18 7.08
N GLU A 167 7.97 20.45 7.55
CA GLU A 167 9.35 20.95 7.68
C GLU A 167 9.88 21.48 6.33
N LYS A 168 9.69 20.73 5.26
CA LYS A 168 10.09 21.16 3.91
C LYS A 168 9.33 22.41 3.46
N PHE A 169 8.06 22.55 3.82
CA PHE A 169 7.26 23.73 3.47
C PHE A 169 7.71 24.97 4.25
N ILE A 170 8.05 24.83 5.54
CA ILE A 170 8.49 25.95 6.39
C ILE A 170 9.91 26.43 6.02
N SER A 171 10.75 25.55 5.45
CA SER A 171 12.13 25.87 5.07
C SER A 171 12.25 26.61 3.72
N LEU A 172 11.15 26.94 3.05
CA LEU A 172 11.10 27.72 1.81
C LEU A 172 11.02 29.21 2.05
#